data_111385a95594519805e83b097db4e7f0
#
_entry.id   111385a95594519805e83b097db4e7f0
#
_cell.length_a   1.000
_cell.length_b   1.000
_cell.length_c   1.000
_cell.angle_alpha   90.00
_cell.angle_beta   90.00
_cell.angle_gamma   90.00
#
_symmetry.space_group_name_H-M   'P 1'
#
loop_
_entity.id
_entity.type
_entity.pdbx_description
1 polymer ?
#
loop_
_entity_poly.entity_id
_entity_poly.type
_entity_poly.pdbx_seq_one_letter_code
_entity_poly.pdbx_strand_id
1 'polypeptide(L)'
;METNILKSILETYKQYLFGRVNAEIINKGKHIYIECRQCKDSITYESGMVFDISGSKPILKKLSFEIHNYGLDDDVLFMMESNTDLYMHETLMIILDTVLTKSLKVEGIIYSKYGSTKE
;
A
#
# COMPACT_ATOMS: atom_id res chain seq x y z
N MET A 1 0.15 0.51 -22.24
CA MET A 1 1.32 -0.14 -21.68
C MET A 1 1.34 -0.02 -20.16
N GLU A 2 1.58 1.20 -19.69
CA GLU A 2 1.63 1.43 -18.23
C GLU A 2 0.34 1.06 -17.55
N THR A 3 -0.79 1.27 -18.22
CA THR A 3 -2.08 0.90 -17.67
C THR A 3 -2.17 -0.59 -17.40
N ASN A 4 -1.61 -1.41 -18.29
CA ASN A 4 -1.62 -2.85 -18.09
C ASN A 4 -0.72 -3.26 -16.92
N ILE A 5 0.42 -2.57 -16.79
CA ILE A 5 1.32 -2.83 -15.66
C ILE A 5 0.62 -2.48 -14.35
N LEU A 6 -0.07 -1.34 -14.34
CA LEU A 6 -0.80 -0.91 -13.15
C LEU A 6 -1.86 -1.94 -12.76
N LYS A 7 -2.64 -2.40 -13.73
CA LYS A 7 -3.66 -3.42 -13.45
C LYS A 7 -3.04 -4.70 -12.92
N SER A 8 -1.91 -5.10 -13.50
CA SER A 8 -1.22 -6.30 -13.07
C SER A 8 -0.76 -6.20 -11.62
N ILE A 9 -0.22 -5.03 -11.25
CA ILE A 9 0.23 -4.82 -9.88
C ILE A 9 -0.96 -4.84 -8.93
N LEU A 10 -2.04 -4.16 -9.26
CA LEU A 10 -3.22 -4.13 -8.42
C LEU A 10 -3.78 -5.54 -8.23
N GLU A 11 -3.77 -6.35 -9.28
CA GLU A 11 -4.24 -7.71 -9.19
C GLU A 11 -3.32 -8.57 -8.32
N THR A 12 -2.02 -8.42 -8.52
CA THR A 12 -1.03 -9.22 -7.79
C THR A 12 -1.06 -8.94 -6.30
N TYR A 13 -1.25 -7.68 -5.93
CA TYR A 13 -1.20 -7.27 -4.53
C TYR A 13 -2.56 -6.98 -3.92
N LYS A 14 -3.63 -7.44 -4.56
CA LYS A 14 -4.98 -7.10 -4.12
C LYS A 14 -5.28 -7.51 -2.68
N GLN A 15 -4.64 -8.56 -2.20
CA GLN A 15 -4.89 -9.01 -0.84
C GLN A 15 -4.32 -8.07 0.21
N TYR A 16 -3.47 -7.14 -0.20
CA TYR A 16 -2.89 -6.15 0.70
C TYR A 16 -3.55 -4.78 0.58
N LEU A 17 -4.52 -4.65 -0.32
CA LEU A 17 -5.21 -3.38 -0.51
C LEU A 17 -6.42 -3.32 0.43
N PHE A 18 -6.70 -2.13 0.94
CA PHE A 18 -7.82 -1.97 1.86
C PHE A 18 -8.40 -0.56 1.73
N GLY A 19 -9.67 -0.44 2.13
CA GLY A 19 -10.31 0.85 2.13
C GLY A 19 -10.33 1.51 0.77
N ARG A 20 -9.99 2.78 0.75
CA ARG A 20 -9.94 3.56 -0.47
C ARG A 20 -8.55 3.44 -1.08
N VAL A 21 -8.50 3.02 -2.32
CA VAL A 21 -7.24 2.77 -3.01
C VAL A 21 -7.04 3.81 -4.09
N ASN A 22 -5.90 4.49 -4.05
CA ASN A 22 -5.48 5.40 -5.11
C ASN A 22 -4.18 4.85 -5.69
N ALA A 23 -4.10 4.83 -7.01
CA ALA A 23 -2.92 4.35 -7.69
C ALA A 23 -2.59 5.28 -8.84
N GLU A 24 -1.32 5.63 -8.95
CA GLU A 24 -0.91 6.54 -10.01
C GLU A 24 0.50 6.23 -10.47
N ILE A 25 0.76 6.58 -11.71
CA ILE A 25 2.08 6.43 -12.31
C ILE A 25 2.82 7.74 -12.09
N ILE A 26 3.99 7.65 -11.50
CA ILE A 26 4.77 8.81 -11.12
C ILE A 26 6.18 8.72 -11.70
N ASN A 27 6.96 9.76 -11.47
CA ASN A 27 8.36 9.82 -11.85
C ASN A 27 8.55 9.48 -13.34
N LYS A 28 7.79 10.19 -14.18
CA LYS A 28 7.88 10.08 -15.64
C LYS A 28 7.68 8.66 -16.13
N GLY A 29 6.79 7.92 -15.48
CA GLY A 29 6.46 6.57 -15.91
C GLY A 29 7.37 5.48 -15.37
N LYS A 30 8.28 5.83 -14.46
CA LYS A 30 9.22 4.85 -13.93
C LYS A 30 8.73 4.16 -12.67
N HIS A 31 7.75 4.76 -11.98
CA HIS A 31 7.25 4.24 -10.72
C HIS A 31 5.74 4.24 -10.69
N ILE A 32 5.20 3.34 -9.89
CA ILE A 32 3.78 3.33 -9.56
C ILE A 32 3.68 3.50 -8.06
N TYR A 33 2.83 4.44 -7.64
CA TYR A 33 2.55 4.66 -6.22
C TYR A 33 1.13 4.23 -5.94
N ILE A 34 0.95 3.39 -4.93
CA ILE A 34 -0.37 2.93 -4.51
C ILE A 34 -0.56 3.31 -3.06
N GLU A 35 -1.68 3.98 -2.79
CA GLU A 35 -2.02 4.43 -1.46
C GLU A 35 -3.33 3.81 -1.04
N CYS A 36 -3.39 3.30 0.19
CA CYS A 36 -4.63 2.76 0.77
C CYS A 36 -4.94 3.56 2.02
N ARG A 37 -6.24 3.82 2.22
CA ARG A 37 -6.66 4.58 3.39
C ARG A 37 -8.03 4.12 3.83
N GLN A 38 -8.20 3.99 5.15
CA GLN A 38 -9.50 3.67 5.72
C GLN A 38 -9.61 4.30 7.09
N CYS A 39 -10.75 4.93 7.36
CA CYS A 39 -11.07 5.48 8.66
C CYS A 39 -12.06 4.57 9.35
N LYS A 40 -11.80 4.29 10.62
CA LYS A 40 -12.71 3.51 11.44
C LYS A 40 -12.78 4.24 12.78
N ASP A 41 -13.96 4.80 13.06
CA ASP A 41 -14.13 5.71 14.20
C ASP A 41 -13.19 6.89 13.99
N SER A 42 -12.36 7.25 14.90
CA SER A 42 -11.41 8.35 14.69
C SER A 42 -10.02 7.85 14.31
N ILE A 43 -9.92 6.56 14.03
CA ILE A 43 -8.63 5.96 13.69
C ILE A 43 -8.51 5.87 12.16
N THR A 44 -7.38 6.32 11.63
CA THR A 44 -7.11 6.25 10.20
C THR A 44 -5.95 5.29 9.97
N TYR A 45 -6.15 4.39 9.01
CA TYR A 45 -5.16 3.41 8.60
C TYR A 45 -4.71 3.78 7.20
N GLU A 46 -3.41 3.93 7.00
CA GLU A 46 -2.85 4.34 5.72
C GLU A 46 -1.67 3.46 5.35
N SER A 47 -1.56 3.13 4.08
CA SER A 47 -0.36 2.46 3.59
C SER A 47 0.04 3.08 2.26
N GLY A 48 1.32 3.01 1.97
CA GLY A 48 1.87 3.46 0.70
C GLY A 48 2.83 2.42 0.16
N MET A 49 2.74 2.17 -1.14
CA MET A 49 3.63 1.24 -1.81
C MET A 49 4.17 1.91 -3.06
N VAL A 50 5.48 1.81 -3.26
CA VAL A 50 6.12 2.35 -4.45
C VAL A 50 6.78 1.21 -5.21
N PHE A 51 6.39 1.06 -6.47
CA PHE A 51 6.94 0.03 -7.34
C PHE A 51 7.80 0.66 -8.40
N ASP A 52 8.94 0.07 -8.67
CA ASP A 52 9.79 0.44 -9.80
C ASP A 52 9.36 -0.41 -10.99
N ILE A 53 8.92 0.26 -12.05
CA ILE A 53 8.45 -0.43 -13.24
C ILE A 53 9.35 -0.16 -14.45
N SER A 54 10.55 0.32 -14.21
CA SER A 54 11.48 0.61 -15.30
C SER A 54 12.12 -0.64 -15.87
N GLY A 55 12.09 -1.74 -15.16
CA GLY A 55 12.66 -3.00 -15.62
C GLY A 55 11.62 -3.92 -16.21
N SER A 56 11.98 -5.17 -16.38
CA SER A 56 11.09 -6.16 -16.98
C SER A 56 9.98 -6.61 -16.04
N LYS A 57 10.20 -6.47 -14.74
CA LYS A 57 9.21 -6.85 -13.74
C LYS A 57 9.07 -5.74 -12.71
N PRO A 58 7.84 -5.49 -12.23
CA PRO A 58 7.65 -4.52 -11.15
C PRO A 58 8.34 -5.00 -9.88
N ILE A 59 8.98 -4.08 -9.18
CA ILE A 59 9.67 -4.38 -7.94
C ILE A 59 9.16 -3.43 -6.86
N LEU A 60 8.68 -3.99 -5.76
CA LEU A 60 8.24 -3.19 -4.63
C LEU A 60 9.48 -2.61 -3.95
N LYS A 61 9.62 -1.29 -4.00
CA LYS A 61 10.81 -0.60 -3.51
C LYS A 61 10.60 0.05 -2.17
N LYS A 62 9.37 0.41 -1.85
CA LYS A 62 9.09 1.11 -0.60
C LYS A 62 7.73 0.73 -0.10
N LEU A 63 7.63 0.54 1.19
CA LEU A 63 6.37 0.27 1.86
C LEU A 63 6.30 1.14 3.09
N SER A 64 5.16 1.81 3.28
CA SER A 64 4.90 2.54 4.51
C SER A 64 3.53 2.15 5.03
N PHE A 65 3.38 2.22 6.35
CA PHE A 65 2.11 1.91 6.97
C PHE A 65 2.01 2.76 8.23
N GLU A 66 0.87 3.44 8.41
CA GLU A 66 0.67 4.34 9.53
C GLU A 66 -0.73 4.18 10.09
N ILE A 67 -0.83 4.33 11.39
CA ILE A 67 -2.11 4.37 12.09
C ILE A 67 -2.13 5.65 12.88
N HIS A 68 -3.16 6.47 12.64
CA HIS A 68 -3.31 7.77 13.28
C HIS A 68 -4.62 7.85 14.03
N ASN A 69 -4.63 8.59 15.13
CA ASN A 69 -5.85 8.93 15.83
C ASN A 69 -6.10 10.42 15.64
N TYR A 70 -7.10 10.76 14.84
CA TYR A 70 -7.45 12.15 14.56
C TYR A 70 -8.60 12.66 15.44
N GLY A 71 -8.88 11.98 16.54
CA GLY A 71 -9.97 12.38 17.41
C GLY A 71 -9.77 13.75 18.03
N LEU A 72 -8.97 13.84 19.07
CA LEU A 72 -8.70 15.11 19.73
C LEU A 72 -7.41 15.70 19.22
N ASP A 73 -6.38 14.91 19.15
CA ASP A 73 -5.08 15.30 18.65
C ASP A 73 -4.69 14.34 17.55
N ASP A 74 -3.83 14.79 16.66
CA ASP A 74 -3.32 13.92 15.61
C ASP A 74 -2.17 13.09 16.19
N ASP A 75 -2.53 12.01 16.85
CA ASP A 75 -1.56 11.13 17.46
C ASP A 75 -1.20 10.00 16.49
N VAL A 76 0.10 9.80 16.30
CA VAL A 76 0.58 8.67 15.50
C VAL A 76 0.64 7.47 16.43
N LEU A 77 -0.26 6.52 16.22
CA LEU A 77 -0.31 5.31 17.05
C LEU A 77 0.70 4.27 16.60
N PHE A 78 1.00 4.24 15.32
CA PHE A 78 1.94 3.30 14.77
C PHE A 78 2.47 3.83 13.45
N MET A 79 3.75 3.63 13.19
CA MET A 79 4.34 4.05 11.93
C MET A 79 5.47 3.08 11.57
N MET A 80 5.49 2.67 10.31
CA MET A 80 6.52 1.80 9.80
C MET A 80 6.82 2.22 8.38
N GLU A 81 8.09 2.26 8.04
CA GLU A 81 8.51 2.59 6.69
C GLU A 81 9.72 1.74 6.36
N SER A 82 9.75 1.18 5.17
CA SER A 82 10.84 0.33 4.74
C SER A 82 11.21 0.68 3.31
N ASN A 83 12.47 1.04 3.09
CA ASN A 83 13.05 1.25 1.78
C ASN A 83 13.95 0.07 1.47
N THR A 84 13.89 -0.44 0.25
CA THR A 84 14.64 -1.64 -0.07
C THR A 84 15.36 -1.49 -1.38
N ASP A 85 16.37 -2.30 -1.54
CA ASP A 85 17.03 -2.50 -2.80
C ASP A 85 16.42 -3.70 -3.51
N LEU A 86 16.98 -4.05 -4.64
CA LEU A 86 16.43 -5.09 -5.50
C LEU A 86 16.20 -6.40 -4.79
N TYR A 87 17.19 -6.86 -4.05
CA TYR A 87 17.08 -8.18 -3.43
C TYR A 87 16.36 -8.15 -2.10
N MET A 88 15.78 -7.04 -1.74
CA MET A 88 15.02 -6.93 -0.51
C MET A 88 13.52 -7.10 -0.74
N HIS A 89 13.15 -7.40 -1.99
CA HIS A 89 11.74 -7.54 -2.34
C HIS A 89 11.01 -8.57 -1.47
N GLU A 90 11.64 -9.71 -1.24
CA GLU A 90 11.01 -10.75 -0.44
C GLU A 90 10.81 -10.32 1.00
N THR A 91 11.76 -9.54 1.52
CA THR A 91 11.62 -9.00 2.88
C THR A 91 10.41 -8.09 2.96
N LEU A 92 10.21 -7.26 1.95
CA LEU A 92 9.03 -6.40 1.91
C LEU A 92 7.74 -7.21 1.85
N MET A 93 7.76 -8.32 1.11
CA MET A 93 6.58 -9.19 1.04
C MET A 93 6.26 -9.79 2.39
N ILE A 94 7.28 -10.15 3.16
CA ILE A 94 7.06 -10.66 4.51
C ILE A 94 6.46 -9.58 5.40
N ILE A 95 6.97 -8.36 5.27
CA ILE A 95 6.43 -7.23 6.04
C ILE A 95 4.97 -6.98 5.66
N LEU A 96 4.66 -6.98 4.37
CA LEU A 96 3.29 -6.83 3.91
C LEU A 96 2.39 -7.89 4.52
N ASP A 97 2.82 -9.13 4.46
CA ASP A 97 2.01 -10.22 5.00
C ASP A 97 1.81 -10.07 6.50
N THR A 98 2.86 -9.73 7.22
CA THR A 98 2.78 -9.65 8.67
C THR A 98 2.02 -8.43 9.14
N VAL A 99 2.34 -7.26 8.60
CA VAL A 99 1.77 -6.01 9.09
C VAL A 99 0.40 -5.75 8.50
N LEU A 100 0.31 -5.74 7.18
CA LEU A 100 -0.93 -5.35 6.54
C LEU A 100 -1.99 -6.44 6.62
N THR A 101 -1.62 -7.69 6.33
CA THR A 101 -2.60 -8.75 6.30
C THR A 101 -3.08 -9.10 7.69
N LYS A 102 -2.16 -9.41 8.59
CA LYS A 102 -2.55 -9.90 9.91
C LYS A 102 -3.07 -8.79 10.82
N SER A 103 -2.37 -7.67 10.86
CA SER A 103 -2.79 -6.57 11.72
C SER A 103 -4.13 -6.01 11.30
N LEU A 104 -4.33 -5.80 10.02
CA LEU A 104 -5.57 -5.22 9.54
C LEU A 104 -6.74 -6.16 9.74
N LYS A 105 -6.54 -7.46 9.60
CA LYS A 105 -7.62 -8.41 9.88
C LYS A 105 -8.03 -8.38 11.33
N VAL A 106 -7.05 -8.29 12.23
CA VAL A 106 -7.35 -8.20 13.65
C VAL A 106 -8.15 -6.95 13.97
N GLU A 107 -7.82 -5.84 13.31
CA GLU A 107 -8.50 -4.57 13.52
C GLU A 107 -9.84 -4.50 12.81
N GLY A 108 -10.19 -5.49 12.02
CA GLY A 108 -11.45 -5.48 11.31
C GLY A 108 -11.46 -4.57 10.09
N ILE A 109 -10.29 -4.32 9.53
CA ILE A 109 -10.19 -3.48 8.34
C ILE A 109 -10.65 -4.26 7.12
N ILE A 110 -11.42 -3.60 6.27
CA ILE A 110 -11.99 -4.22 5.09
C ILE A 110 -11.04 -4.02 3.90
N TYR A 111 -10.66 -5.12 3.26
CA TYR A 111 -9.83 -5.04 2.07
C TYR A 111 -10.66 -4.52 0.92
N SER A 112 -10.05 -3.64 0.13
CA SER A 112 -10.68 -3.10 -1.05
C SER A 112 -10.51 -4.06 -2.22
N LYS A 113 -11.40 -3.93 -3.19
CA LYS A 113 -11.19 -4.58 -4.48
C LYS A 113 -10.33 -3.63 -5.29
N TYR A 114 -9.36 -4.18 -6.01
CA TYR A 114 -8.56 -3.33 -6.86
C TYR A 114 -9.49 -2.66 -7.89
N GLY A 115 -9.20 -1.44 -8.23
CA GLY A 115 -10.06 -0.71 -9.14
C GLY A 115 -11.10 0.14 -8.44
N SER A 116 -11.31 -0.03 -7.15
CA SER A 116 -12.22 0.82 -6.40
C SER A 116 -11.67 2.22 -6.24
N THR A 117 -10.49 2.45 -6.76
CA THR A 117 -9.85 3.75 -6.77
C THR A 117 -10.69 4.81 -7.47
N LYS A 118 -11.63 4.36 -8.26
CA LYS A 118 -12.48 5.28 -9.01
C LYS A 118 -13.49 5.98 -8.13
N GLU A 119 -13.65 5.52 -6.92
CA GLU A 119 -14.59 6.13 -5.98
C GLU A 119 -14.20 7.54 -5.56
#